data_c473d8bb81ec001371da9050a7634a48
#
_entry.id   c473d8bb81ec001371da9050a7634a48
#
_cell.length_a   1.000
_cell.length_b   1.000
_cell.length_c   1.000
_cell.angle_alpha   90.00
_cell.angle_beta   90.00
_cell.angle_gamma   90.00
#
_symmetry.space_group_name_H-M   'P 1'
#
loop_
_entity.id
_entity.type
_entity.pdbx_description
1 polymer ?
#
loop_
_entity_poly.entity_id
_entity_poly.type
_entity_poly.pdbx_seq_one_letter_code
_entity_poly.pdbx_strand_id
1 'polypeptide(L)'
;MTEVSSLTGRLLVATPALADPNFERAVVLLLDHDEEGSLGVVLNRPTPVGVGDILDGWAELAGDPGVVFQGGPVSLDSALGVAVVPGDGDGGAPLGWRRVHGAIGLVDLEAPPELLAPAVGSLRIFAGYAGWGPGQLEDELAEGAWYVVESEPGDVSSPLPGRLWREVLRRQRSELAMVATYPDDPSLN
;
A
#
# COMPACT_ATOMS: atom_id res chain seq x y z
N MET A 1 26.41 12.09 -12.42
CA MET A 1 25.62 10.86 -12.28
C MET A 1 24.28 11.21 -11.65
N THR A 2 23.23 11.02 -12.43
CA THR A 2 21.90 11.30 -11.94
C THR A 2 21.42 10.11 -11.10
N GLU A 3 21.27 10.34 -9.82
CA GLU A 3 20.64 9.33 -8.99
C GLU A 3 19.16 9.27 -9.36
N VAL A 4 18.69 8.05 -9.62
CA VAL A 4 17.24 7.83 -9.74
C VAL A 4 16.68 8.04 -8.35
N SER A 5 15.88 9.10 -8.17
CA SER A 5 15.29 9.33 -6.85
C SER A 5 14.29 8.22 -6.57
N SER A 6 14.54 7.50 -5.46
CA SER A 6 13.69 6.39 -5.07
C SER A 6 12.32 6.89 -4.62
N LEU A 7 11.27 6.25 -5.12
CA LEU A 7 9.90 6.50 -4.70
C LEU A 7 9.45 5.52 -3.61
N THR A 8 10.36 4.70 -3.09
CA THR A 8 10.04 3.75 -2.02
C THR A 8 9.37 4.46 -0.85
N GLY A 9 8.26 3.91 -0.39
CA GLY A 9 7.47 4.48 0.69
C GLY A 9 6.44 5.52 0.26
N ARG A 10 6.46 5.95 -1.01
CA ARG A 10 5.47 6.87 -1.54
C ARG A 10 4.20 6.14 -1.96
N LEU A 11 3.12 6.89 -2.08
CA LEU A 11 1.88 6.37 -2.63
C LEU A 11 1.79 6.71 -4.11
N LEU A 12 1.30 5.77 -4.89
CA LEU A 12 0.83 6.01 -6.25
C LEU A 12 -0.68 6.03 -6.21
N VAL A 13 -1.27 7.14 -6.61
CA VAL A 13 -2.73 7.29 -6.61
C VAL A 13 -3.18 7.30 -8.07
N ALA A 14 -4.06 6.36 -8.44
CA ALA A 14 -4.53 6.25 -9.81
C ALA A 14 -5.25 7.53 -10.22
N THR A 15 -4.89 8.06 -11.41
CA THR A 15 -5.61 9.22 -11.94
C THR A 15 -6.98 8.78 -12.47
N PRO A 16 -7.96 9.68 -12.60
CA PRO A 16 -9.26 9.30 -13.15
C PRO A 16 -9.21 8.73 -14.57
N ALA A 17 -8.14 9.02 -15.32
CA ALA A 17 -7.96 8.49 -16.66
C ALA A 17 -7.52 7.01 -16.69
N LEU A 18 -7.02 6.49 -15.58
CA LEU A 18 -6.57 5.11 -15.50
C LEU A 18 -7.77 4.18 -15.32
N ALA A 19 -8.11 3.45 -16.37
CA ALA A 19 -9.30 2.61 -16.40
C ALA A 19 -9.01 1.10 -16.28
N ASP A 20 -7.74 0.73 -16.06
CA ASP A 20 -7.36 -0.69 -15.88
C ASP A 20 -8.09 -1.25 -14.66
N PRO A 21 -8.86 -2.37 -14.82
CA PRO A 21 -9.63 -2.91 -13.70
C PRO A 21 -8.79 -3.27 -12.46
N ASN A 22 -7.52 -3.60 -12.66
CA ASN A 22 -6.63 -3.92 -11.54
C ASN A 22 -6.25 -2.69 -10.72
N PHE A 23 -6.31 -1.49 -11.34
CA PHE A 23 -5.75 -0.28 -10.73
C PHE A 23 -6.70 0.91 -10.74
N GLU A 24 -7.92 0.75 -11.22
CA GLU A 24 -8.91 1.83 -11.21
C GLU A 24 -9.16 2.31 -9.78
N ARG A 25 -8.96 3.60 -9.53
CA ARG A 25 -9.09 4.22 -8.21
C ARG A 25 -8.19 3.59 -7.15
N ALA A 26 -7.10 2.95 -7.56
CA ALA A 26 -6.18 2.30 -6.63
C ALA A 26 -5.29 3.30 -5.93
N VAL A 27 -4.95 2.97 -4.68
CA VAL A 27 -3.88 3.62 -3.92
C VAL A 27 -2.83 2.55 -3.67
N VAL A 28 -1.65 2.71 -4.22
CA VAL A 28 -0.57 1.74 -4.13
C VAL A 28 0.53 2.29 -3.22
N LEU A 29 0.95 1.49 -2.25
CA LEU A 29 2.13 1.80 -1.46
C LEU A 29 3.34 1.14 -2.13
N LEU A 30 4.33 1.93 -2.51
CA LEU A 30 5.56 1.40 -3.09
C LEU A 30 6.45 0.85 -1.99
N LEU A 31 6.72 -0.45 -2.06
CA LEU A 31 7.56 -1.14 -1.11
C LEU A 31 9.02 -1.14 -1.53
N ASP A 32 9.28 -1.04 -2.83
CA ASP A 32 10.62 -0.99 -3.38
C ASP A 32 10.58 -0.31 -4.75
N HIS A 33 11.60 0.48 -5.04
CA HIS A 33 11.71 1.19 -6.32
C HIS A 33 13.18 1.47 -6.61
N ASP A 34 13.67 0.94 -7.72
CA ASP A 34 15.02 1.17 -8.19
C ASP A 34 15.09 1.05 -9.72
N GLU A 35 16.30 1.00 -10.26
CA GLU A 35 16.54 0.89 -11.69
C GLU A 35 16.06 -0.43 -12.28
N GLU A 36 15.91 -1.46 -11.46
CA GLU A 36 15.47 -2.79 -11.89
C GLU A 36 13.96 -2.94 -11.91
N GLY A 37 13.24 -1.96 -11.38
CA GLY A 37 11.79 -1.96 -11.37
C GLY A 37 11.21 -1.50 -10.04
N SER A 38 9.93 -1.74 -9.87
CA SER A 38 9.20 -1.33 -8.68
C SER A 38 8.26 -2.43 -8.22
N LEU A 39 7.98 -2.43 -6.92
CA LEU A 39 7.05 -3.37 -6.31
C LEU A 39 6.21 -2.63 -5.28
N GLY A 40 4.90 -2.90 -5.28
CA GLY A 40 4.00 -2.26 -4.33
C GLY A 40 2.78 -3.10 -4.04
N VAL A 41 1.96 -2.62 -3.12
CA VAL A 41 0.68 -3.25 -2.79
C VAL A 41 -0.44 -2.23 -2.88
N VAL A 42 -1.57 -2.68 -3.44
CA VAL A 42 -2.79 -1.87 -3.50
C VAL A 42 -3.44 -1.89 -2.12
N LEU A 43 -3.66 -0.71 -1.54
CA LEU A 43 -4.11 -0.58 -0.16
C LEU A 43 -5.63 -0.65 0.01
N ASN A 44 -6.39 -0.48 -1.05
CA ASN A 44 -7.84 -0.25 -0.95
C ASN A 44 -8.71 -1.30 -1.66
N ARG A 45 -8.24 -2.55 -1.71
CA ARG A 45 -8.98 -3.66 -2.33
C ARG A 45 -9.22 -4.79 -1.32
N PRO A 46 -10.14 -4.63 -0.38
CA PRO A 46 -10.45 -5.72 0.56
C PRO A 46 -11.12 -6.88 -0.17
N THR A 47 -10.82 -8.11 0.28
CA THR A 47 -11.47 -9.31 -0.19
C THR A 47 -12.43 -9.81 0.90
N PRO A 48 -13.33 -10.76 0.59
CA PRO A 48 -14.18 -11.36 1.61
C PRO A 48 -13.49 -12.41 2.48
N VAL A 49 -12.20 -12.68 2.25
CA VAL A 49 -11.47 -13.73 2.97
C VAL A 49 -10.90 -13.17 4.28
N GLY A 50 -11.31 -13.76 5.40
CA GLY A 50 -10.75 -13.37 6.71
C GLY A 50 -9.30 -13.79 6.87
N VAL A 51 -8.51 -12.96 7.54
CA VAL A 51 -7.09 -13.27 7.78
C VAL A 51 -6.96 -14.58 8.54
N GLY A 52 -7.84 -14.84 9.51
CA GLY A 52 -7.79 -16.07 10.30
C GLY A 52 -8.07 -17.33 9.50
N ASP A 53 -8.65 -17.21 8.30
CA ASP A 53 -8.92 -18.36 7.45
C ASP A 53 -7.70 -18.87 6.71
N ILE A 54 -6.66 -18.03 6.55
CA ILE A 54 -5.45 -18.42 5.83
C ILE A 54 -4.17 -18.29 6.67
N LEU A 55 -4.15 -17.41 7.65
CA LEU A 55 -2.98 -17.17 8.50
C LEU A 55 -3.42 -17.20 9.96
N ASP A 56 -3.55 -18.41 10.49
CA ASP A 56 -3.90 -18.61 11.89
C ASP A 56 -2.83 -17.98 12.79
N GLY A 57 -3.26 -17.26 13.79
CA GLY A 57 -2.36 -16.56 14.70
C GLY A 57 -2.09 -15.10 14.33
N TRP A 58 -2.37 -14.69 13.10
CA TRP A 58 -2.19 -13.29 12.68
C TRP A 58 -3.49 -12.49 12.73
N ALA A 59 -4.63 -13.16 12.85
CA ALA A 59 -5.94 -12.49 12.80
C ALA A 59 -6.11 -11.43 13.89
N GLU A 60 -5.58 -11.70 15.08
CA GLU A 60 -5.71 -10.78 16.20
C GLU A 60 -4.94 -9.48 16.00
N LEU A 61 -3.87 -9.53 15.19
CA LEU A 61 -3.05 -8.35 14.90
C LEU A 61 -3.56 -7.57 13.69
N ALA A 62 -4.38 -8.20 12.86
CA ALA A 62 -4.91 -7.55 11.65
C ALA A 62 -5.97 -6.51 12.05
N GLY A 63 -5.83 -5.30 11.50
CA GLY A 63 -6.78 -4.22 11.77
C GLY A 63 -8.08 -4.37 11.00
N ASP A 64 -9.07 -3.56 11.36
CA ASP A 64 -10.36 -3.55 10.66
C ASP A 64 -10.26 -2.96 9.26
N PRO A 65 -10.88 -3.60 8.26
CA PRO A 65 -11.54 -4.89 8.33
C PRO A 65 -10.50 -6.03 8.40
N GLY A 66 -10.76 -7.05 9.20
CA GLY A 66 -9.84 -8.17 9.42
C GLY A 66 -9.81 -9.17 8.27
N VAL A 67 -9.74 -8.68 7.05
CA VAL A 67 -9.73 -9.48 5.82
C VAL A 67 -8.40 -9.32 5.10
N VAL A 68 -8.15 -10.26 4.17
CA VAL A 68 -7.01 -10.17 3.28
C VAL A 68 -7.35 -9.15 2.19
N PHE A 69 -6.40 -8.30 1.87
CA PHE A 69 -6.54 -7.33 0.77
C PHE A 69 -5.84 -7.87 -0.47
N GLN A 70 -6.39 -7.60 -1.63
CA GLN A 70 -5.73 -7.94 -2.89
C GLN A 70 -4.69 -6.86 -3.19
N GLY A 71 -3.42 -7.19 -3.02
CA GLY A 71 -2.33 -6.23 -3.19
C GLY A 71 -1.93 -5.97 -4.63
N GLY A 72 -2.41 -6.78 -5.56
CA GLY A 72 -2.11 -6.63 -6.98
C GLY A 72 -2.32 -7.92 -7.74
N PRO A 73 -2.12 -7.89 -9.06
CA PRO A 73 -2.40 -9.06 -9.90
C PRO A 73 -1.29 -10.11 -9.94
N VAL A 74 -0.14 -9.83 -9.36
CA VAL A 74 1.03 -10.74 -9.42
C VAL A 74 1.05 -11.64 -8.19
N SER A 75 1.27 -12.94 -8.39
CA SER A 75 1.45 -13.92 -7.32
C SER A 75 0.34 -13.89 -6.27
N LEU A 76 -0.90 -14.03 -6.70
CA LEU A 76 -2.07 -13.96 -5.82
C LEU A 76 -2.09 -15.05 -4.74
N ASP A 77 -1.29 -16.09 -4.89
CA ASP A 77 -1.12 -17.15 -3.90
C ASP A 77 -0.06 -16.83 -2.84
N SER A 78 0.60 -15.68 -2.96
CA SER A 78 1.59 -15.22 -1.99
C SER A 78 0.98 -14.18 -1.06
N ALA A 79 1.33 -14.26 0.22
CA ALA A 79 0.87 -13.30 1.22
C ALA A 79 2.02 -12.39 1.64
N LEU A 80 1.70 -11.10 1.77
CA LEU A 80 2.61 -10.09 2.30
C LEU A 80 1.96 -9.42 3.51
N GLY A 81 2.72 -9.24 4.58
CA GLY A 81 2.26 -8.46 5.72
C GLY A 81 2.92 -7.09 5.72
N VAL A 82 2.12 -6.06 5.91
CA VAL A 82 2.62 -4.70 6.10
C VAL A 82 2.16 -4.23 7.46
N ALA A 83 3.10 -3.81 8.30
CA ALA A 83 2.79 -3.39 9.64
C ALA A 83 3.38 -2.02 9.93
N VAL A 84 2.66 -1.27 10.76
CA VAL A 84 3.12 0.00 11.30
C VAL A 84 3.65 -0.25 12.71
N VAL A 85 4.93 0.06 12.92
CA VAL A 85 5.58 -0.02 14.22
C VAL A 85 5.91 1.41 14.65
N PRO A 86 5.14 2.00 15.57
CA PRO A 86 5.38 3.37 16.02
C PRO A 86 6.73 3.50 16.71
N GLY A 87 7.36 4.66 16.58
CA GLY A 87 8.63 4.94 17.22
C GLY A 87 9.49 5.84 16.35
N ASP A 88 10.56 6.33 16.94
CA ASP A 88 11.48 7.25 16.27
C ASP A 88 12.61 6.54 15.52
N GLY A 89 12.62 5.23 15.53
CA GLY A 89 13.62 4.45 14.84
C GLY A 89 14.88 4.18 15.61
N ASP A 90 15.04 4.75 16.80
CA ASP A 90 16.24 4.58 17.61
C ASP A 90 16.21 3.32 18.48
N GLY A 91 15.06 2.72 18.68
CA GLY A 91 14.88 1.61 19.60
C GLY A 91 15.10 0.22 19.02
N GLY A 92 15.61 0.10 17.81
CA GLY A 92 15.75 -1.18 17.15
C GLY A 92 14.40 -1.73 16.67
N ALA A 93 14.38 -2.27 15.47
CA ALA A 93 13.17 -2.86 14.90
C ALA A 93 12.87 -4.19 15.61
N PRO A 94 11.59 -4.54 15.81
CA PRO A 94 11.25 -5.87 16.31
C PRO A 94 11.68 -6.95 15.33
N LEU A 95 11.95 -8.14 15.85
CA LEU A 95 12.29 -9.27 15.01
C LEU A 95 11.13 -9.60 14.08
N GLY A 96 11.44 -9.93 12.83
CA GLY A 96 10.43 -10.28 11.84
C GLY A 96 9.80 -9.08 11.14
N TRP A 97 10.31 -7.88 11.38
CA TRP A 97 9.82 -6.66 10.73
C TRP A 97 10.99 -5.90 10.11
N ARG A 98 10.84 -5.50 8.86
CA ARG A 98 11.86 -4.73 8.14
C ARG A 98 11.26 -3.40 7.69
N ARG A 99 11.87 -2.31 8.13
CA ARG A 99 11.40 -0.96 7.78
C ARG A 99 11.47 -0.72 6.27
N VAL A 100 10.39 -0.17 5.74
CA VAL A 100 10.33 0.32 4.36
C VAL A 100 10.47 1.83 4.35
N HIS A 101 9.65 2.52 5.13
CA HIS A 101 9.63 3.99 5.18
C HIS A 101 8.91 4.44 6.45
N GLY A 102 9.58 5.30 7.22
CA GLY A 102 8.98 5.80 8.45
C GLY A 102 8.63 4.66 9.41
N ALA A 103 7.38 4.61 9.84
CA ALA A 103 6.88 3.56 10.71
C ALA A 103 6.36 2.33 9.95
N ILE A 104 6.37 2.37 8.61
CA ILE A 104 5.82 1.30 7.76
C ILE A 104 6.92 0.30 7.43
N GLY A 105 6.62 -0.98 7.54
CA GLY A 105 7.55 -2.04 7.18
C GLY A 105 6.88 -3.34 6.80
N LEU A 106 7.70 -4.27 6.31
CA LEU A 106 7.28 -5.60 5.90
C LEU A 106 7.45 -6.59 7.04
N VAL A 107 6.50 -7.51 7.13
CA VAL A 107 6.46 -8.53 8.18
C VAL A 107 6.83 -9.88 7.58
N ASP A 108 7.70 -10.62 8.29
CA ASP A 108 7.94 -12.02 8.00
C ASP A 108 6.80 -12.84 8.59
N LEU A 109 5.88 -13.28 7.75
CA LEU A 109 4.70 -14.03 8.18
C LEU A 109 5.04 -15.45 8.63
N GLU A 110 6.26 -15.92 8.40
CA GLU A 110 6.73 -17.21 8.91
C GLU A 110 7.26 -17.09 10.34
N ALA A 111 7.54 -15.88 10.81
CA ALA A 111 7.95 -15.64 12.19
C ALA A 111 6.75 -15.74 13.13
N PRO A 112 6.97 -16.07 14.41
CA PRO A 112 5.87 -16.09 15.37
C PRO A 112 5.25 -14.71 15.55
N PRO A 113 3.91 -14.58 15.46
CA PRO A 113 3.26 -13.28 15.66
C PRO A 113 3.59 -12.61 17.00
N GLU A 114 3.87 -13.41 18.01
CA GLU A 114 4.18 -12.93 19.36
C GLU A 114 5.41 -12.02 19.38
N LEU A 115 6.33 -12.18 18.44
CA LEU A 115 7.51 -11.33 18.37
C LEU A 115 7.17 -9.89 18.00
N LEU A 116 6.13 -9.72 17.18
CA LEU A 116 5.73 -8.40 16.70
C LEU A 116 4.62 -7.77 17.55
N ALA A 117 3.78 -8.58 18.16
CA ALA A 117 2.57 -8.12 18.84
C ALA A 117 2.80 -6.95 19.81
N PRO A 118 3.85 -6.95 20.66
CA PRO A 118 4.04 -5.84 21.59
C PRO A 118 4.38 -4.50 20.93
N ALA A 119 4.93 -4.54 19.72
CA ALA A 119 5.44 -3.34 19.04
C ALA A 119 4.52 -2.83 17.94
N VAL A 120 3.59 -3.66 17.46
CA VAL A 120 2.78 -3.31 16.28
C VAL A 120 1.67 -2.34 16.64
N GLY A 121 1.54 -1.29 15.83
CA GLY A 121 0.39 -0.37 15.92
C GLY A 121 -0.76 -0.81 15.03
N SER A 122 -0.44 -1.32 13.84
CA SER A 122 -1.43 -1.86 12.92
C SER A 122 -0.76 -2.85 11.97
N LEU A 123 -1.55 -3.78 11.45
CA LEU A 123 -1.08 -4.80 10.52
C LEU A 123 -2.17 -5.05 9.47
N ARG A 124 -1.75 -5.24 8.24
CA ARG A 124 -2.67 -5.62 7.16
C ARG A 124 -1.99 -6.67 6.28
N ILE A 125 -2.78 -7.66 5.85
CA ILE A 125 -2.30 -8.76 5.02
C ILE A 125 -2.78 -8.57 3.60
N PHE A 126 -1.86 -8.77 2.65
CA PHE A 126 -2.14 -8.63 1.22
C PHE A 126 -1.87 -9.93 0.50
N ALA A 127 -2.77 -10.33 -0.40
CA ALA A 127 -2.54 -11.42 -1.33
C ALA A 127 -2.11 -10.80 -2.66
N GLY A 128 -0.95 -11.22 -3.15
CA GLY A 128 -0.41 -10.68 -4.38
C GLY A 128 0.19 -9.29 -4.22
N TYR A 129 0.75 -8.80 -5.30
CA TYR A 129 1.39 -7.48 -5.33
C TYR A 129 1.30 -6.88 -6.74
N ALA A 130 1.66 -5.61 -6.85
CA ALA A 130 1.80 -4.90 -8.12
C ALA A 130 3.28 -4.76 -8.43
N GLY A 131 3.66 -5.05 -9.68
CA GLY A 131 5.04 -4.98 -10.12
C GLY A 131 5.19 -4.15 -11.37
N TRP A 132 6.31 -3.45 -11.47
CA TRP A 132 6.69 -2.69 -12.66
C TRP A 132 8.11 -3.10 -13.05
N GLY A 133 8.30 -3.37 -14.35
CA GLY A 133 9.64 -3.65 -14.87
C GLY A 133 10.51 -2.39 -14.92
N PRO A 134 11.79 -2.55 -15.33
CA PRO A 134 12.70 -1.40 -15.41
C PRO A 134 12.13 -0.30 -16.29
N GLY A 135 12.01 0.92 -15.75
CA GLY A 135 11.52 2.09 -16.47
C GLY A 135 10.02 2.13 -16.71
N GLN A 136 9.29 1.07 -16.39
CA GLN A 136 7.85 1.02 -16.66
C GLN A 136 7.08 2.05 -15.85
N LEU A 137 7.37 2.17 -14.55
CA LEU A 137 6.67 3.12 -13.71
C LEU A 137 6.94 4.55 -14.18
N GLU A 138 8.18 4.85 -14.52
CA GLU A 138 8.53 6.18 -15.02
C GLU A 138 7.77 6.52 -16.29
N ASP A 139 7.59 5.55 -17.20
CA ASP A 139 6.80 5.74 -18.40
C ASP A 139 5.34 6.01 -18.09
N GLU A 140 4.77 5.28 -17.13
CA GLU A 140 3.38 5.47 -16.70
C GLU A 140 3.18 6.82 -16.03
N LEU A 141 4.17 7.27 -15.25
CA LEU A 141 4.12 8.62 -14.65
C LEU A 141 4.13 9.70 -15.72
N ALA A 142 4.95 9.53 -16.77
CA ALA A 142 5.01 10.47 -17.89
C ALA A 142 3.69 10.50 -18.67
N GLU A 143 2.96 9.39 -18.72
CA GLU A 143 1.67 9.30 -19.39
C GLU A 143 0.51 9.82 -18.54
N GLY A 144 0.76 10.19 -17.29
CA GLY A 144 -0.28 10.71 -16.41
C GLY A 144 -1.17 9.65 -15.79
N ALA A 145 -0.68 8.40 -15.65
CA ALA A 145 -1.45 7.32 -15.04
C ALA A 145 -1.55 7.43 -13.54
N TRP A 146 -0.55 7.99 -12.88
CA TRP A 146 -0.43 8.03 -11.43
C TRP A 146 -0.06 9.41 -10.92
N TYR A 147 -0.61 9.77 -9.75
CA TYR A 147 -0.08 10.86 -8.92
C TYR A 147 0.85 10.25 -7.88
N VAL A 148 1.97 10.91 -7.59
CA VAL A 148 2.89 10.48 -6.53
C VAL A 148 2.70 11.41 -5.34
N VAL A 149 2.36 10.85 -4.18
CA VAL A 149 2.14 11.64 -2.98
C VAL A 149 2.82 10.97 -1.78
N GLU A 150 2.98 11.72 -0.69
CA GLU A 150 3.53 11.18 0.54
C GLU A 150 2.57 10.20 1.19
N SER A 151 3.11 9.12 1.76
CA SER A 151 2.32 8.18 2.54
C SER A 151 2.26 8.62 4.00
N GLU A 152 1.20 8.19 4.68
CA GLU A 152 1.07 8.30 6.13
C GLU A 152 0.81 6.89 6.68
N PRO A 153 1.26 6.59 7.91
CA PRO A 153 1.06 5.25 8.46
C PRO A 153 -0.39 4.79 8.46
N GLY A 154 -1.33 5.71 8.70
CA GLY A 154 -2.76 5.38 8.69
C GLY A 154 -3.31 4.95 7.34
N ASP A 155 -2.60 5.20 6.26
CA ASP A 155 -3.04 4.76 4.92
C ASP A 155 -3.04 3.23 4.81
N VAL A 156 -2.08 2.58 5.47
CA VAL A 156 -1.99 1.11 5.46
C VAL A 156 -3.14 0.49 6.23
N SER A 157 -3.62 1.16 7.28
CA SER A 157 -4.61 0.61 8.19
C SER A 157 -5.97 1.30 8.10
N SER A 158 -6.28 1.94 6.99
CA SER A 158 -7.55 2.65 6.83
C SER A 158 -8.73 1.73 7.14
N PRO A 159 -9.61 2.08 8.09
CA PRO A 159 -10.78 1.26 8.40
C PRO A 159 -11.87 1.35 7.33
N LEU A 160 -11.75 2.32 6.42
CA LEU A 160 -12.70 2.54 5.33
C LEU A 160 -11.95 2.56 4.00
N PRO A 161 -11.43 1.39 3.57
CA PRO A 161 -10.58 1.35 2.37
C PRO A 161 -11.28 1.86 1.10
N GLY A 162 -12.59 1.74 1.02
CA GLY A 162 -13.36 2.26 -0.11
C GLY A 162 -13.31 3.78 -0.23
N ARG A 163 -12.90 4.49 0.82
CA ARG A 163 -12.77 5.95 0.83
C ARG A 163 -11.32 6.42 0.71
N LEU A 164 -10.37 5.50 0.73
CA LEU A 164 -8.96 5.86 0.82
C LEU A 164 -8.51 6.73 -0.35
N TRP A 165 -8.91 6.41 -1.56
CA TRP A 165 -8.54 7.18 -2.75
C TRP A 165 -8.92 8.65 -2.60
N ARG A 166 -10.15 8.93 -2.16
CA ARG A 166 -10.62 10.30 -1.97
C ARG A 166 -9.96 10.98 -0.78
N GLU A 167 -9.75 10.23 0.30
CA GLU A 167 -9.12 10.78 1.51
C GLU A 167 -7.69 11.19 1.26
N VAL A 168 -6.93 10.36 0.55
CA VAL A 168 -5.53 10.68 0.23
C VAL A 168 -5.45 11.93 -0.64
N LEU A 169 -6.30 12.03 -1.66
CA LEU A 169 -6.32 13.20 -2.55
C LEU A 169 -6.79 14.47 -1.83
N ARG A 170 -7.81 14.33 -0.98
CA ARG A 170 -8.38 15.50 -0.28
C ARG A 170 -7.38 16.17 0.65
N ARG A 171 -6.47 15.41 1.24
CA ARG A 171 -5.49 15.99 2.17
C ARG A 171 -4.33 16.70 1.47
N GLN A 172 -4.25 16.64 0.14
CA GLN A 172 -3.17 17.31 -0.58
C GLN A 172 -3.43 18.82 -0.60
N ARG A 173 -2.34 19.59 -0.62
CA ARG A 173 -2.42 21.07 -0.64
C ARG A 173 -2.25 21.61 -2.07
N SER A 174 -2.83 20.93 -3.02
CA SER A 174 -2.65 21.24 -4.43
C SER A 174 -3.96 21.03 -5.17
N GLU A 175 -3.91 21.16 -6.49
CA GLU A 175 -5.04 20.86 -7.35
C GLU A 175 -5.52 19.41 -7.20
N LEU A 176 -4.67 18.52 -6.68
CA LEU A 176 -5.03 17.13 -6.47
C LEU A 176 -6.23 16.97 -5.52
N ALA A 177 -6.40 17.90 -4.58
CA ALA A 177 -7.55 17.84 -3.67
C ALA A 177 -8.87 17.93 -4.43
N MET A 178 -8.90 18.59 -5.56
CA MET A 178 -10.10 18.71 -6.38
C MET A 178 -10.45 17.40 -7.10
N VAL A 179 -9.44 16.57 -7.36
CA VAL A 179 -9.64 15.26 -8.01
C VAL A 179 -10.49 14.35 -7.12
N ALA A 180 -10.46 14.55 -5.80
CA ALA A 180 -11.28 13.79 -4.86
C ALA A 180 -12.79 13.96 -5.11
N THR A 181 -13.20 14.99 -5.84
CA THR A 181 -14.61 15.25 -6.16
C THR A 181 -15.07 14.59 -7.46
N TYR A 182 -14.18 13.93 -8.19
CA TYR A 182 -14.55 13.27 -9.44
C TYR A 182 -15.55 12.15 -9.17
N PRO A 183 -16.58 12.01 -10.02
CA PRO A 183 -17.55 10.91 -9.84
C PRO A 183 -16.90 9.56 -10.06
N ASP A 184 -17.50 8.52 -9.50
CA ASP A 184 -17.00 7.15 -9.64
C ASP A 184 -17.01 6.69 -11.09
N ASP A 185 -17.95 7.19 -11.87
CA ASP A 185 -18.04 6.93 -13.31
C ASP A 185 -17.66 8.22 -14.06
N PRO A 186 -16.47 8.27 -14.68
CA PRO A 186 -16.04 9.48 -15.38
C PRO A 186 -16.94 9.91 -16.54
N SER A 187 -17.77 8.99 -17.05
CA SER A 187 -18.69 9.31 -18.14
C SER A 187 -19.86 10.19 -17.68
N LEU A 188 -20.04 10.35 -16.38
CA LEU A 188 -21.08 11.20 -15.82
C LEU A 188 -20.70 12.69 -15.74
N ASN A 189 -19.51 13.03 -16.16
CA ASN A 189 -19.08 14.43 -16.25
C ASN A 189 -19.67 15.11 -17.46
#